data_edcb3a2e7a4e712c3f91bfd826b34cae
#
_entry.id   edcb3a2e7a4e712c3f91bfd826b34cae
#
_cell.length_a   1.000
_cell.length_b   1.000
_cell.length_c   1.000
_cell.angle_alpha   90.00
_cell.angle_beta   90.00
_cell.angle_gamma   90.00
#
_symmetry.space_group_name_H-M   'P 1'
#
loop_
_entity.id
_entity.type
_entity.pdbx_description
1 polymer ?
#
loop_
_entity_poly.entity_id
_entity_poly.type
_entity_poly.pdbx_seq_one_letter_code
_entity_poly.pdbx_strand_id
1 'polypeptide(L)'
;TAKREPHRSAILEQTYDIVIIDEAHKLKNNKTKNYEFVQKIQKKFCLLLTATPIQNKLEEIFYLVSLLKPGHLGSYAKFNERFSSKNRSLKDDAYLKDLVNMVMIRNKRQDTGIKWTSRKVETIFIDFSEKEQALYDGVSSFRKELPEGIGSTFSSLILQREACSSRESVYFTLKNMLDRNPDAGPSFKQAIHNLIKQVEL
;
A
#
# COMPACT_ATOMS: atom_id res chain seq x y z
N THR A 1 8.33 3.28 -15.68
CA THR A 1 8.85 3.22 -14.31
C THR A 1 10.00 2.22 -14.23
N ALA A 2 10.98 2.44 -13.32
CA ALA A 2 12.23 1.67 -13.17
C ALA A 2 12.09 0.14 -13.21
N LYS A 3 10.98 -0.42 -12.74
CA LYS A 3 10.71 -1.88 -12.70
C LYS A 3 10.12 -2.47 -13.98
N ARG A 4 9.94 -1.66 -15.04
CA ARG A 4 9.42 -2.11 -16.35
C ARG A 4 10.52 -2.01 -17.39
N GLU A 5 10.48 -2.89 -18.39
CA GLU A 5 11.41 -2.80 -19.54
C GLU A 5 11.15 -1.51 -20.35
N PRO A 6 12.20 -0.91 -20.95
CA PRO A 6 13.61 -1.36 -20.95
C PRO A 6 14.41 -0.92 -19.70
N HIS A 7 13.85 -0.07 -18.84
CA HIS A 7 14.58 0.52 -17.71
C HIS A 7 15.03 -0.52 -16.68
N ARG A 8 14.23 -1.59 -16.51
CA ARG A 8 14.55 -2.68 -15.58
C ARG A 8 15.91 -3.32 -15.90
N SER A 9 16.11 -3.75 -17.14
CA SER A 9 17.33 -4.39 -17.59
C SER A 9 18.53 -3.45 -17.44
N ALA A 10 18.42 -2.20 -17.90
CA ALA A 10 19.47 -1.21 -17.78
C ALA A 10 19.92 -0.96 -16.32
N ILE A 11 18.99 -0.97 -15.37
CA ILE A 11 19.31 -0.81 -13.95
C ILE A 11 19.97 -2.05 -13.38
N LEU A 12 19.51 -3.25 -13.72
CA LEU A 12 20.04 -4.51 -13.17
C LEU A 12 21.41 -4.89 -13.72
N GLU A 13 21.78 -4.38 -14.89
CA GLU A 13 23.11 -4.58 -15.51
C GLU A 13 24.20 -3.72 -14.86
N GLN A 14 23.81 -2.69 -14.11
CA GLN A 14 24.75 -1.76 -13.46
C GLN A 14 25.07 -2.22 -12.03
N THR A 15 26.30 -1.89 -11.60
CA THR A 15 26.70 -2.02 -10.18
C THR A 15 26.75 -0.64 -9.56
N TYR A 16 26.10 -0.47 -8.42
CA TYR A 16 26.01 0.80 -7.71
C TYR A 16 26.86 0.79 -6.44
N ASP A 17 27.52 1.88 -6.13
CA ASP A 17 28.20 2.03 -4.83
C ASP A 17 27.16 2.17 -3.72
N ILE A 18 26.16 2.99 -3.92
CA ILE A 18 25.07 3.22 -2.96
C ILE A 18 23.71 3.19 -3.68
N VAL A 19 22.75 2.50 -3.07
CA VAL A 19 21.33 2.55 -3.45
C VAL A 19 20.53 3.08 -2.28
N ILE A 20 19.82 4.18 -2.50
CA ILE A 20 18.94 4.81 -1.50
C ILE A 20 17.50 4.59 -1.94
N ILE A 21 16.68 4.05 -1.04
CA ILE A 21 15.27 3.76 -1.30
C ILE A 21 14.44 4.52 -0.27
N ASP A 22 13.69 5.50 -0.78
CA ASP A 22 12.72 6.22 0.02
C ASP A 22 11.38 5.46 0.08
N GLU A 23 10.62 5.68 1.14
CA GLU A 23 9.37 4.98 1.44
C GLU A 23 9.53 3.45 1.43
N ALA A 24 10.62 2.97 2.04
CA ALA A 24 11.00 1.56 2.04
C ALA A 24 9.96 0.63 2.66
N HIS A 25 9.00 1.14 3.42
CA HIS A 25 7.85 0.36 3.90
C HIS A 25 7.04 -0.29 2.77
N LYS A 26 7.17 0.19 1.52
CA LYS A 26 6.56 -0.44 0.33
C LYS A 26 7.24 -1.76 -0.05
N LEU A 27 8.41 -2.08 0.53
CA LEU A 27 9.18 -3.30 0.30
C LEU A 27 8.98 -4.37 1.40
N LYS A 28 8.02 -4.18 2.28
CA LYS A 28 7.74 -5.09 3.41
C LYS A 28 7.20 -6.48 3.02
N ASN A 29 6.88 -6.70 1.75
CA ASN A 29 6.36 -7.97 1.24
C ASN A 29 7.27 -8.51 0.14
N ASN A 30 7.93 -9.65 0.42
CA ASN A 30 8.86 -10.32 -0.50
C ASN A 30 8.22 -10.88 -1.77
N LYS A 31 6.89 -11.05 -1.80
CA LYS A 31 6.14 -11.55 -2.96
C LYS A 31 5.88 -10.47 -4.02
N THR A 32 6.27 -9.23 -3.76
CA THR A 32 6.01 -8.12 -4.68
C THR A 32 7.12 -7.97 -5.72
N LYS A 33 6.74 -7.58 -6.93
CA LYS A 33 7.70 -7.24 -8.00
C LYS A 33 8.66 -6.11 -7.60
N ASN A 34 8.27 -5.24 -6.66
CA ASN A 34 9.16 -4.19 -6.15
C ASN A 34 10.27 -4.77 -5.29
N TYR A 35 9.93 -5.68 -4.38
CA TYR A 35 10.90 -6.34 -3.51
C TYR A 35 11.91 -7.14 -4.34
N GLU A 36 11.42 -7.99 -5.24
CA GLU A 36 12.24 -8.79 -6.15
C GLU A 36 13.20 -7.92 -6.98
N PHE A 37 12.70 -6.81 -7.50
CA PHE A 37 13.51 -5.87 -8.28
C PHE A 37 14.66 -5.29 -7.44
N VAL A 38 14.35 -4.76 -6.25
CA VAL A 38 15.35 -4.16 -5.36
C VAL A 38 16.37 -5.19 -4.87
N GLN A 39 15.95 -6.42 -4.61
CA GLN A 39 16.82 -7.51 -4.20
C GLN A 39 17.87 -7.84 -5.27
N LYS A 40 17.49 -7.76 -6.56
CA LYS A 40 18.35 -8.06 -7.71
C LYS A 40 19.34 -6.95 -8.08
N ILE A 41 19.13 -5.72 -7.60
CA ILE A 41 20.07 -4.61 -7.88
C ILE A 41 21.41 -4.90 -7.24
N GLN A 42 22.47 -4.86 -8.05
CA GLN A 42 23.85 -5.01 -7.58
C GLN A 42 24.30 -3.72 -6.89
N LYS A 43 24.65 -3.81 -5.62
CA LYS A 43 24.96 -2.66 -4.78
C LYS A 43 25.96 -2.99 -3.68
N LYS A 44 26.88 -2.06 -3.38
CA LYS A 44 27.81 -2.18 -2.24
C LYS A 44 27.12 -1.79 -0.93
N PHE A 45 26.40 -0.66 -0.94
CA PHE A 45 25.67 -0.14 0.22
C PHE A 45 24.20 0.08 -0.12
N CYS A 46 23.34 -0.09 0.86
CA CYS A 46 21.91 0.16 0.75
C CYS A 46 21.39 0.95 1.94
N LEU A 47 20.67 2.04 1.67
CA LEU A 47 19.97 2.82 2.67
C LEU A 47 18.46 2.72 2.40
N LEU A 48 17.72 2.27 3.39
CA LEU A 48 16.26 2.23 3.36
C LEU A 48 15.72 3.33 4.27
N LEU A 49 15.05 4.31 3.68
CA LEU A 49 14.44 5.43 4.40
C LEU A 49 12.94 5.17 4.55
N THR A 50 12.43 5.28 5.76
CA THR A 50 10.99 5.14 6.03
C THR A 50 10.59 5.80 7.33
N ALA A 51 9.45 6.46 7.35
CA ALA A 51 8.84 6.99 8.57
C ALA A 51 8.17 5.88 9.42
N THR A 52 7.78 4.76 8.80
CA THR A 52 7.00 3.68 9.43
C THR A 52 7.57 2.32 9.07
N PRO A 53 8.71 1.91 9.71
CA PRO A 53 9.37 0.64 9.38
C PRO A 53 8.50 -0.58 9.70
N ILE A 54 7.63 -0.47 10.71
CA ILE A 54 6.73 -1.53 11.15
C ILE A 54 5.33 -0.95 11.22
N GLN A 55 4.40 -1.56 10.49
CA GLN A 55 3.01 -1.16 10.55
C GLN A 55 2.16 -2.21 11.26
N ASN A 56 2.23 -3.48 10.86
CA ASN A 56 1.29 -4.49 11.31
C ASN A 56 1.90 -5.84 11.70
N LYS A 57 3.06 -6.23 11.17
CA LYS A 57 3.60 -7.59 11.32
C LYS A 57 5.10 -7.62 11.50
N LEU A 58 5.58 -8.55 12.32
CA LEU A 58 7.01 -8.81 12.52
C LEU A 58 7.73 -9.24 11.25
N GLU A 59 7.05 -9.96 10.36
CA GLU A 59 7.62 -10.37 9.08
C GLU A 59 8.02 -9.19 8.19
N GLU A 60 7.40 -8.01 8.37
CA GLU A 60 7.76 -6.79 7.64
C GLU A 60 9.19 -6.36 7.96
N ILE A 61 9.59 -6.46 9.25
CA ILE A 61 10.98 -6.21 9.68
C ILE A 61 11.92 -7.22 9.05
N PHE A 62 11.55 -8.50 9.09
CA PHE A 62 12.38 -9.56 8.53
C PHE A 62 12.74 -9.28 7.07
N TYR A 63 11.76 -8.93 6.26
CA TYR A 63 12.01 -8.67 4.85
C TYR A 63 12.81 -7.40 4.60
N LEU A 64 12.58 -6.32 5.34
CA LEU A 64 13.36 -5.09 5.21
C LEU A 64 14.81 -5.29 5.64
N VAL A 65 15.04 -5.96 6.77
CA VAL A 65 16.40 -6.27 7.24
C VAL A 65 17.11 -7.24 6.29
N SER A 66 16.39 -8.20 5.71
CA SER A 66 16.98 -9.13 4.73
C SER A 66 17.43 -8.45 3.44
N LEU A 67 16.84 -7.31 3.05
CA LEU A 67 17.33 -6.48 1.94
C LEU A 67 18.63 -5.76 2.26
N LEU A 68 18.80 -5.33 3.53
CA LEU A 68 20.01 -4.63 4.00
C LEU A 68 21.17 -5.59 4.24
N LYS A 69 20.90 -6.67 4.97
CA LYS A 69 21.89 -7.63 5.41
C LYS A 69 21.30 -9.04 5.33
N PRO A 70 21.41 -9.72 4.19
CA PRO A 70 20.92 -11.07 4.02
C PRO A 70 21.48 -12.02 5.08
N GLY A 71 20.62 -12.83 5.69
CA GLY A 71 21.01 -13.77 6.73
C GLY A 71 21.18 -13.22 8.14
N HIS A 72 21.10 -11.89 8.36
CA HIS A 72 21.28 -11.27 9.68
C HIS A 72 20.27 -11.74 10.72
N LEU A 73 19.03 -11.97 10.31
CA LEU A 73 17.96 -12.50 11.16
C LEU A 73 17.79 -14.04 11.05
N GLY A 74 18.71 -14.72 10.36
CA GLY A 74 18.62 -16.16 10.09
C GLY A 74 17.61 -16.50 9.01
N SER A 75 17.13 -17.76 8.99
CA SER A 75 16.07 -18.17 8.07
C SER A 75 14.70 -17.70 8.56
N TYR A 76 13.78 -17.44 7.63
CA TYR A 76 12.41 -17.00 7.97
C TYR A 76 11.69 -18.02 8.89
N ALA A 77 11.90 -19.31 8.68
CA ALA A 77 11.28 -20.34 9.50
C ALA A 77 11.72 -20.23 10.98
N LYS A 78 13.03 -20.13 11.24
CA LYS A 78 13.59 -19.98 12.60
C LYS A 78 13.20 -18.64 13.22
N PHE A 79 13.18 -17.56 12.41
CA PHE A 79 12.72 -16.26 12.86
C PHE A 79 11.26 -16.29 13.30
N ASN A 80 10.39 -16.87 12.49
CA ASN A 80 8.97 -16.97 12.79
C ASN A 80 8.69 -17.88 14.00
N GLU A 81 9.37 -18.99 14.11
CA GLU A 81 9.29 -19.89 15.27
C GLU A 81 9.65 -19.18 16.56
N ARG A 82 10.75 -18.42 16.58
CA ARG A 82 11.26 -17.76 17.77
C ARG A 82 10.46 -16.52 18.15
N PHE A 83 10.03 -15.73 17.17
CA PHE A 83 9.46 -14.40 17.41
C PHE A 83 7.94 -14.31 17.13
N SER A 84 7.26 -15.41 16.76
CA SER A 84 5.80 -15.38 16.64
C SER A 84 5.13 -15.19 17.99
N SER A 85 3.96 -14.52 17.99
CA SER A 85 3.27 -14.08 19.22
C SER A 85 2.91 -15.21 20.20
N LYS A 86 2.81 -16.46 19.73
CA LYS A 86 2.48 -17.60 20.57
C LYS A 86 3.64 -18.11 21.44
N ASN A 87 4.89 -17.89 21.00
CA ASN A 87 6.08 -18.43 21.66
C ASN A 87 7.07 -17.32 22.11
N ARG A 88 6.67 -16.07 21.99
CA ARG A 88 7.55 -14.92 22.24
C ARG A 88 7.74 -14.66 23.73
N SER A 89 8.98 -14.64 24.17
CA SER A 89 9.37 -14.25 25.53
C SER A 89 9.89 -12.82 25.58
N LEU A 90 9.95 -12.20 26.77
CA LEU A 90 10.57 -10.88 26.97
C LEU A 90 12.05 -10.85 26.56
N LYS A 91 12.75 -11.98 26.74
CA LYS A 91 14.15 -12.12 26.32
C LYS A 91 14.28 -12.12 24.79
N ASP A 92 13.35 -12.75 24.09
CA ASP A 92 13.33 -12.76 22.64
C ASP A 92 13.01 -11.37 22.07
N ASP A 93 12.19 -10.58 22.76
CA ASP A 93 11.89 -9.20 22.41
C ASP A 93 13.14 -8.31 22.51
N ALA A 94 13.91 -8.43 23.59
CA ALA A 94 15.15 -7.69 23.77
C ALA A 94 16.19 -8.09 22.72
N TYR A 95 16.36 -9.38 22.47
CA TYR A 95 17.29 -9.91 21.47
C TYR A 95 16.93 -9.46 20.05
N LEU A 96 15.66 -9.52 19.67
CA LEU A 96 15.22 -9.02 18.36
C LEU A 96 15.48 -7.53 18.21
N LYS A 97 15.22 -6.75 19.26
CA LYS A 97 15.48 -5.31 19.28
C LYS A 97 16.95 -5.01 19.06
N ASP A 98 17.84 -5.75 19.73
CA ASP A 98 19.28 -5.59 19.57
C ASP A 98 19.74 -5.93 18.13
N LEU A 99 19.27 -7.04 17.56
CA LEU A 99 19.56 -7.41 16.19
C LEU A 99 19.11 -6.33 15.19
N VAL A 100 17.92 -5.79 15.38
CA VAL A 100 17.38 -4.73 14.51
C VAL A 100 18.15 -3.43 14.68
N ASN A 101 18.53 -3.05 15.90
CA ASN A 101 19.29 -1.83 16.18
C ASN A 101 20.69 -1.83 15.57
N MET A 102 21.28 -3.01 15.28
CA MET A 102 22.57 -3.09 14.57
C MET A 102 22.49 -2.59 13.11
N VAL A 103 21.31 -2.54 12.53
CA VAL A 103 21.10 -2.19 11.11
C VAL A 103 20.08 -1.05 10.91
N MET A 104 19.47 -0.56 11.99
CA MET A 104 18.44 0.47 11.95
C MET A 104 18.74 1.62 12.91
N ILE A 105 18.71 2.82 12.39
CA ILE A 105 18.73 4.06 13.19
C ILE A 105 17.32 4.62 13.23
N ARG A 106 16.78 4.82 14.41
CA ARG A 106 15.45 5.41 14.63
C ARG A 106 15.54 6.67 15.46
N ASN A 107 15.29 7.80 14.82
CA ASN A 107 15.20 9.09 15.50
C ASN A 107 13.73 9.48 15.67
N LYS A 108 13.30 9.77 16.87
CA LYS A 108 11.99 10.37 17.13
C LYS A 108 12.14 11.90 17.16
N ARG A 109 11.11 12.61 16.72
CA ARG A 109 11.11 14.09 16.75
C ARG A 109 11.42 14.65 18.14
N GLN A 110 10.95 13.97 19.19
CA GLN A 110 11.19 14.35 20.59
C GLN A 110 12.67 14.24 21.00
N ASP A 111 13.44 13.36 20.37
CA ASP A 111 14.81 13.04 20.72
C ASP A 111 15.81 13.95 19.97
N THR A 112 15.35 14.78 19.03
CA THR A 112 16.24 15.62 18.18
C THR A 112 16.63 16.96 18.81
N GLY A 113 16.05 17.34 19.96
CA GLY A 113 16.30 18.65 20.62
C GLY A 113 15.78 19.87 19.82
N ILE A 114 15.21 19.68 18.65
CA ILE A 114 14.66 20.74 17.82
C ILE A 114 13.27 21.13 18.35
N LYS A 115 13.03 22.42 18.56
CA LYS A 115 11.69 22.93 18.88
C LYS A 115 10.79 22.79 17.67
N TRP A 116 9.92 21.78 17.69
CA TRP A 116 8.91 21.58 16.66
C TRP A 116 7.68 22.44 16.93
N THR A 117 7.04 22.90 15.86
CA THR A 117 5.75 23.58 15.95
C THR A 117 4.68 22.62 16.50
N SER A 118 3.78 23.13 17.34
CA SER A 118 2.63 22.36 17.81
C SER A 118 1.67 22.11 16.65
N ARG A 119 1.22 20.88 16.51
CA ARG A 119 0.17 20.53 15.53
C ARG A 119 -1.19 20.82 16.16
N LYS A 120 -1.92 21.79 15.59
CA LYS A 120 -3.34 21.96 15.86
C LYS A 120 -4.13 21.15 14.83
N VAL A 121 -4.95 20.23 15.30
CA VAL A 121 -5.84 19.44 14.42
C VAL A 121 -7.24 20.02 14.56
N GLU A 122 -7.83 20.40 13.43
CA GLU A 122 -9.21 20.84 13.33
C GLU A 122 -9.91 19.95 12.32
N THR A 123 -11.05 19.39 12.70
CA THR A 123 -11.88 18.56 11.81
C THR A 123 -13.01 19.43 11.30
N ILE A 124 -13.01 19.68 10.01
CA ILE A 124 -14.10 20.39 9.33
C ILE A 124 -15.03 19.34 8.75
N PHE A 125 -16.28 19.32 9.20
CA PHE A 125 -17.33 18.49 8.62
C PHE A 125 -17.92 19.21 7.42
N ILE A 126 -18.04 18.50 6.32
CA ILE A 126 -18.62 19.01 5.07
C ILE A 126 -19.80 18.10 4.74
N ASP A 127 -20.98 18.67 4.61
CA ASP A 127 -22.17 17.94 4.19
C ASP A 127 -22.19 17.84 2.66
N PHE A 128 -22.64 16.70 2.15
CA PHE A 128 -22.87 16.55 0.73
C PHE A 128 -24.06 17.44 0.29
N SER A 129 -23.96 17.97 -0.91
CA SER A 129 -25.14 18.50 -1.61
C SER A 129 -26.12 17.35 -1.92
N GLU A 130 -27.37 17.66 -2.20
CA GLU A 130 -28.38 16.66 -2.54
C GLU A 130 -27.95 15.76 -3.71
N LYS A 131 -27.26 16.33 -4.71
CA LYS A 131 -26.75 15.60 -5.87
C LYS A 131 -25.59 14.67 -5.52
N GLU A 132 -24.67 15.13 -4.67
CA GLU A 132 -23.55 14.30 -4.22
C GLU A 132 -24.04 13.15 -3.33
N GLN A 133 -24.99 13.42 -2.46
CA GLN A 133 -25.62 12.39 -1.63
C GLN A 133 -26.33 11.34 -2.49
N ALA A 134 -27.11 11.77 -3.49
CA ALA A 134 -27.79 10.88 -4.40
C ALA A 134 -26.81 9.99 -5.20
N LEU A 135 -25.71 10.56 -5.67
CA LEU A 135 -24.65 9.80 -6.34
C LEU A 135 -24.00 8.78 -5.40
N TYR A 136 -23.65 9.20 -4.18
CA TYR A 136 -23.05 8.32 -3.18
C TYR A 136 -23.95 7.14 -2.81
N ASP A 137 -25.26 7.42 -2.60
CA ASP A 137 -26.26 6.40 -2.28
C ASP A 137 -26.50 5.46 -3.46
N GLY A 138 -26.53 6.00 -4.68
CA GLY A 138 -26.60 5.23 -5.91
C GLY A 138 -25.42 4.28 -6.08
N VAL A 139 -24.20 4.77 -5.89
CA VAL A 139 -22.97 3.95 -5.91
C VAL A 139 -22.97 2.88 -4.82
N SER A 140 -23.45 3.23 -3.62
CA SER A 140 -23.53 2.30 -2.49
C SER A 140 -24.53 1.17 -2.75
N SER A 141 -25.65 1.50 -3.38
CA SER A 141 -26.70 0.53 -3.78
C SER A 141 -26.25 -0.36 -4.93
N PHE A 142 -25.46 0.17 -5.85
CA PHE A 142 -24.92 -0.54 -7.02
C PHE A 142 -24.10 -1.79 -6.67
N ARG A 143 -23.58 -1.87 -5.44
CA ARG A 143 -22.88 -3.07 -4.95
C ARG A 143 -23.70 -4.35 -5.11
N LYS A 144 -25.02 -4.26 -5.02
CA LYS A 144 -25.93 -5.42 -5.16
C LYS A 144 -26.04 -5.92 -6.60
N GLU A 145 -25.75 -5.06 -7.57
CA GLU A 145 -25.81 -5.35 -9.00
C GLU A 145 -24.47 -5.85 -9.56
N LEU A 146 -23.41 -5.81 -8.75
CA LEU A 146 -22.09 -6.28 -9.19
C LEU A 146 -22.11 -7.81 -9.31
N PRO A 147 -21.60 -8.37 -10.42
CA PRO A 147 -21.47 -9.81 -10.59
C PRO A 147 -20.70 -10.44 -9.43
N GLU A 148 -21.14 -11.60 -8.95
CA GLU A 148 -20.40 -12.36 -7.94
C GLU A 148 -19.05 -12.78 -8.51
N GLY A 149 -17.96 -12.39 -7.83
CA GLY A 149 -16.61 -12.73 -8.23
C GLY A 149 -15.53 -11.93 -7.54
N ILE A 150 -14.29 -12.26 -7.85
CA ILE A 150 -13.11 -11.59 -7.32
C ILE A 150 -13.11 -10.14 -7.82
N GLY A 151 -13.35 -9.20 -6.93
CA GLY A 151 -13.29 -7.78 -7.24
C GLY A 151 -14.59 -6.99 -7.03
N SER A 152 -15.75 -7.62 -6.87
CA SER A 152 -17.00 -6.89 -6.66
C SER A 152 -16.96 -5.97 -5.43
N THR A 153 -16.46 -6.45 -4.29
CA THR A 153 -16.28 -5.64 -3.07
C THR A 153 -15.22 -4.56 -3.27
N PHE A 154 -14.12 -4.87 -3.95
CA PHE A 154 -13.05 -3.92 -4.23
C PHE A 154 -13.50 -2.81 -5.19
N SER A 155 -14.21 -3.16 -6.25
CA SER A 155 -14.77 -2.19 -7.22
C SER A 155 -15.78 -1.26 -6.56
N SER A 156 -16.64 -1.77 -5.67
CA SER A 156 -17.59 -0.97 -4.91
C SER A 156 -16.89 0.04 -3.99
N LEU A 157 -15.84 -0.38 -3.28
CA LEU A 157 -15.06 0.51 -2.41
C LEU A 157 -14.34 1.61 -3.20
N ILE A 158 -13.83 1.28 -4.38
CA ILE A 158 -13.20 2.28 -5.26
C ILE A 158 -14.23 3.31 -5.70
N LEU A 159 -15.38 2.89 -6.21
CA LEU A 159 -16.45 3.80 -6.64
C LEU A 159 -16.93 4.70 -5.51
N GLN A 160 -17.10 4.18 -4.28
CA GLN A 160 -17.46 4.99 -3.13
C GLN A 160 -16.40 6.05 -2.80
N ARG A 161 -15.13 5.71 -2.87
CA ARG A 161 -14.03 6.67 -2.65
C ARG A 161 -13.96 7.71 -3.75
N GLU A 162 -14.20 7.32 -4.98
CA GLU A 162 -14.25 8.22 -6.13
C GLU A 162 -15.46 9.18 -6.00
N ALA A 163 -16.62 8.69 -5.60
CA ALA A 163 -17.81 9.52 -5.36
C ALA A 163 -17.60 10.61 -4.31
N CYS A 164 -16.74 10.34 -3.30
CA CYS A 164 -16.34 11.35 -2.30
C CYS A 164 -15.21 12.28 -2.78
N SER A 165 -14.62 12.06 -3.94
CA SER A 165 -13.42 12.77 -4.39
C SER A 165 -13.60 13.47 -5.74
N SER A 166 -14.14 12.80 -6.75
CA SER A 166 -14.27 13.35 -8.09
C SER A 166 -15.35 12.62 -8.88
N ARG A 167 -16.32 13.39 -9.36
CA ARG A 167 -17.38 12.89 -10.25
C ARG A 167 -16.82 12.31 -11.55
N GLU A 168 -15.80 12.95 -12.11
CA GLU A 168 -15.14 12.52 -13.33
C GLU A 168 -14.50 11.13 -13.16
N SER A 169 -13.91 10.86 -12.00
CA SER A 169 -13.34 9.52 -11.71
C SER A 169 -14.42 8.45 -11.70
N VAL A 170 -15.57 8.72 -11.08
CA VAL A 170 -16.73 7.81 -11.09
C VAL A 170 -17.17 7.54 -12.52
N TYR A 171 -17.32 8.59 -13.33
CA TYR A 171 -17.73 8.48 -14.73
C TYR A 171 -16.81 7.55 -15.54
N PHE A 172 -15.50 7.80 -15.48
CA PHE A 172 -14.53 6.99 -16.21
C PHE A 172 -14.48 5.55 -15.70
N THR A 173 -14.61 5.35 -14.40
CA THR A 173 -14.65 3.98 -13.83
C THR A 173 -15.89 3.23 -14.28
N LEU A 174 -17.08 3.85 -14.28
CA LEU A 174 -18.31 3.26 -14.76
C LEU A 174 -18.24 2.92 -16.26
N LYS A 175 -17.70 3.83 -17.09
CA LYS A 175 -17.47 3.54 -18.53
C LYS A 175 -16.54 2.35 -18.72
N ASN A 176 -15.40 2.33 -18.05
CA ASN A 176 -14.47 1.21 -18.11
C ASN A 176 -15.11 -0.12 -17.65
N MET A 177 -16.05 -0.07 -16.72
CA MET A 177 -16.80 -1.27 -16.29
C MET A 177 -17.71 -1.79 -17.38
N LEU A 178 -18.38 -0.93 -18.14
CA LEU A 178 -19.20 -1.33 -19.30
C LEU A 178 -18.32 -1.96 -20.39
N ASP A 179 -17.22 -1.30 -20.75
CA ASP A 179 -16.33 -1.73 -21.83
C ASP A 179 -15.69 -3.11 -21.54
N ARG A 180 -15.37 -3.37 -20.27
CA ARG A 180 -14.74 -4.63 -19.85
C ARG A 180 -15.73 -5.78 -19.65
N ASN A 181 -17.02 -5.49 -19.58
CA ASN A 181 -18.07 -6.48 -19.36
C ASN A 181 -19.18 -6.37 -20.44
N PRO A 182 -18.85 -6.57 -21.72
CA PRO A 182 -19.81 -6.45 -22.82
C PRO A 182 -20.97 -7.45 -22.71
N ASP A 183 -20.72 -8.61 -22.09
CA ASP A 183 -21.68 -9.70 -21.91
C ASP A 183 -22.46 -9.63 -20.59
N ALA A 184 -22.26 -8.56 -19.78
CA ALA A 184 -22.98 -8.39 -18.53
C ALA A 184 -24.49 -8.25 -18.76
N GLY A 185 -25.26 -8.74 -17.78
CA GLY A 185 -26.74 -8.73 -17.83
C GLY A 185 -27.35 -7.33 -17.96
N PRO A 186 -28.63 -7.27 -18.44
CA PRO A 186 -29.30 -5.98 -18.65
C PRO A 186 -29.43 -5.12 -17.40
N SER A 187 -29.66 -5.72 -16.22
CA SER A 187 -29.78 -5.02 -14.94
C SER A 187 -28.49 -4.27 -14.59
N PHE A 188 -27.35 -4.92 -14.75
CA PHE A 188 -26.03 -4.32 -14.51
C PHE A 188 -25.77 -3.13 -15.44
N LYS A 189 -26.04 -3.28 -16.74
CA LYS A 189 -25.86 -2.19 -17.71
C LYS A 189 -26.78 -1.02 -17.41
N GLN A 190 -28.04 -1.29 -17.09
CA GLN A 190 -29.01 -0.26 -16.75
C GLN A 190 -28.62 0.49 -15.48
N ALA A 191 -28.15 -0.20 -14.45
CA ALA A 191 -27.68 0.41 -13.20
C ALA A 191 -26.49 1.36 -13.45
N ILE A 192 -25.52 0.93 -14.27
CA ILE A 192 -24.39 1.80 -14.67
C ILE A 192 -24.86 3.02 -15.45
N HIS A 193 -25.76 2.86 -16.42
CA HIS A 193 -26.28 4.00 -17.19
C HIS A 193 -27.03 5.01 -16.30
N ASN A 194 -27.77 4.53 -15.31
CA ASN A 194 -28.44 5.39 -14.34
C ASN A 194 -27.45 6.21 -13.51
N LEU A 195 -26.36 5.57 -13.05
CA LEU A 195 -25.29 6.26 -12.32
C LEU A 195 -24.54 7.27 -13.19
N ILE A 196 -24.25 6.94 -14.45
CA ILE A 196 -23.63 7.87 -15.39
C ILE A 196 -24.48 9.13 -15.56
N LYS A 197 -25.81 8.98 -15.70
CA LYS A 197 -26.72 10.14 -15.75
C LYS A 197 -26.66 11.01 -14.51
N GLN A 198 -26.52 10.41 -13.32
CA GLN A 198 -26.37 11.18 -12.06
C GLN A 198 -25.04 11.93 -11.99
N VAL A 199 -23.99 11.41 -12.63
CA VAL A 199 -22.68 12.08 -12.70
C VAL A 199 -22.70 13.27 -13.66
N GLU A 200 -23.47 13.18 -14.76
CA GLU A 200 -23.55 14.21 -15.80
C GLU A 200 -24.43 15.41 -15.42
N LEU A 201 -25.30 15.26 -14.41
CA LEU A 201 -26.19 16.31 -13.88
C LEU A 201 -25.49 17.14 -12.78
#